data_03c87e31456b090f17cb0731c62b4e66
#
_entry.id   03c87e31456b090f17cb0731c62b4e66
#
_cell.length_a   1.000
_cell.length_b   1.000
_cell.length_c   1.000
_cell.angle_alpha   90.00
_cell.angle_beta   90.00
_cell.angle_gamma   90.00
#
_symmetry.space_group_name_H-M   'P 1'
#
loop_
_entity.id
_entity.type
_entity.pdbx_description
1 polymer ?
#
loop_
_entity_poly.entity_id
_entity_poly.type
_entity_poly.pdbx_seq_one_letter_code
_entity_poly.pdbx_strand_id
1 'polypeptide(L)'
;MVMEQGLSSQSRLILTGLGALLVSAVVLSVAGIYLGSVREVLTLIPGLMVLLPSIIHIRGSIAGVFASRLSSSMHLGEFSIDFEEGSVLGDNIRASFVVTILIAFVIGIFSYAASRIFGYPVVGVTDLVLISVVTGVVAGIVVMGITLLIALASYRYGLDLDMIGAPTVTTSGDIVTLPILVLSATFLMLLSPWIRLVLGGIAVAVAVATVLYTWRRPEGIGTIVRENLFLLIPLSVLGTLAGLTYSLNLDALVTIAALLILIPPFTGGLGSIGGILGSRLSTGMHTGELNPSFLPERGVVHHFIISYLYTLILLPLLALIAHGAAVLMGLNSPGLGMLVIISLTAGLVVMTLVNGVAYVTASLSFRYGLDPDNFGIPVVTSLIDLIGAAALVAVIGLLL
;
A
#
# COMPACT_ATOMS: atom_id res chain seq x y z
N MET A 1 -35.37 -24.24 -1.49
CA MET A 1 -35.49 -22.91 -2.15
C MET A 1 -34.75 -21.81 -1.40
N VAL A 2 -35.00 -21.55 -0.11
CA VAL A 2 -34.26 -20.52 0.65
C VAL A 2 -32.76 -20.90 0.86
N MET A 3 -32.45 -22.16 1.14
CA MET A 3 -31.07 -22.67 1.26
C MET A 3 -30.31 -22.65 -0.08
N GLU A 4 -30.95 -22.95 -1.19
CA GLU A 4 -30.33 -22.92 -2.53
C GLU A 4 -30.06 -21.47 -3.00
N GLN A 5 -30.92 -20.53 -2.66
CA GLN A 5 -30.70 -19.10 -2.93
C GLN A 5 -29.53 -18.54 -2.08
N GLY A 6 -29.38 -18.98 -0.83
CA GLY A 6 -28.26 -18.61 0.04
C GLY A 6 -26.91 -19.14 -0.47
N LEU A 7 -26.84 -20.39 -0.88
CA LEU A 7 -25.64 -21.00 -1.45
C LEU A 7 -25.23 -20.34 -2.79
N SER A 8 -26.20 -19.98 -3.63
CA SER A 8 -25.92 -19.28 -4.89
C SER A 8 -25.41 -17.83 -4.65
N SER A 9 -25.86 -17.18 -3.59
CA SER A 9 -25.41 -15.85 -3.20
C SER A 9 -23.98 -15.87 -2.65
N GLN A 10 -23.65 -16.81 -1.76
CA GLN A 10 -22.30 -16.96 -1.20
C GLN A 10 -21.26 -17.36 -2.25
N SER A 11 -21.60 -18.29 -3.15
CA SER A 11 -20.68 -18.68 -4.23
C SER A 11 -20.42 -17.53 -5.21
N ARG A 12 -21.42 -16.72 -5.51
CA ARG A 12 -21.22 -15.49 -6.32
C ARG A 12 -20.27 -14.51 -5.64
N LEU A 13 -20.43 -14.29 -4.33
CA LEU A 13 -19.56 -13.40 -3.56
C LEU A 13 -18.09 -13.86 -3.56
N ILE A 14 -17.87 -15.17 -3.37
CA ILE A 14 -16.52 -15.77 -3.42
C ILE A 14 -15.92 -15.62 -4.83
N LEU A 15 -16.68 -15.90 -5.87
CA LEU A 15 -16.22 -15.77 -7.26
C LEU A 15 -15.92 -14.32 -7.64
N THR A 16 -16.74 -13.36 -7.19
CA THR A 16 -16.49 -11.93 -7.43
C THR A 16 -15.20 -11.46 -6.71
N GLY A 17 -15.02 -11.86 -5.45
CA GLY A 17 -13.79 -11.57 -4.69
C GLY A 17 -12.55 -12.19 -5.36
N LEU A 18 -12.65 -13.46 -5.80
CA LEU A 18 -11.57 -14.13 -6.53
C LEU A 18 -11.25 -13.41 -7.84
N GLY A 19 -12.26 -13.01 -8.61
CA GLY A 19 -12.08 -12.25 -9.85
C GLY A 19 -11.33 -10.94 -9.61
N ALA A 20 -11.71 -10.18 -8.59
CA ALA A 20 -11.00 -8.94 -8.21
C ALA A 20 -9.55 -9.21 -7.80
N LEU A 21 -9.28 -10.27 -7.03
CA LEU A 21 -7.94 -10.68 -6.64
C LEU A 21 -7.08 -11.10 -7.84
N LEU A 22 -7.64 -11.80 -8.82
CA LEU A 22 -6.91 -12.20 -10.02
C LEU A 22 -6.52 -10.98 -10.87
N VAL A 23 -7.41 -10.01 -11.02
CA VAL A 23 -7.09 -8.76 -11.71
C VAL A 23 -5.99 -8.01 -10.96
N SER A 24 -6.12 -7.85 -9.65
CA SER A 24 -5.10 -7.21 -8.81
C SER A 24 -3.75 -7.95 -8.91
N ALA A 25 -3.76 -9.29 -8.91
CA ALA A 25 -2.55 -10.11 -9.06
C ALA A 25 -1.77 -9.80 -10.34
N VAL A 26 -2.46 -9.71 -11.48
CA VAL A 26 -1.83 -9.37 -12.76
C VAL A 26 -1.20 -8.00 -12.71
N VAL A 27 -1.92 -7.02 -12.19
CA VAL A 27 -1.46 -5.62 -12.11
C VAL A 27 -0.26 -5.48 -11.17
N LEU A 28 -0.32 -6.06 -9.97
CA LEU A 28 0.78 -6.05 -9.01
C LEU A 28 2.02 -6.81 -9.52
N SER A 29 1.81 -7.85 -10.34
CA SER A 29 2.90 -8.58 -10.99
C SER A 29 3.67 -7.70 -11.97
N VAL A 30 3.03 -6.73 -12.62
CA VAL A 30 3.74 -5.74 -13.47
C VAL A 30 4.73 -4.91 -12.63
N ALA A 31 4.32 -4.45 -11.44
CA ALA A 31 5.21 -3.76 -10.52
C ALA A 31 6.38 -4.66 -10.08
N GLY A 32 6.09 -5.93 -9.77
CA GLY A 32 7.11 -6.92 -9.43
C GLY A 32 8.11 -7.18 -10.56
N ILE A 33 7.64 -7.38 -11.79
CA ILE A 33 8.49 -7.56 -12.98
C ILE A 33 9.40 -6.35 -13.17
N TYR A 34 8.86 -5.14 -13.01
CA TYR A 34 9.66 -3.92 -13.05
C TYR A 34 10.72 -3.91 -11.95
N LEU A 35 10.37 -4.26 -10.70
CA LEU A 35 11.32 -4.32 -9.59
C LEU A 35 12.47 -5.30 -9.88
N GLY A 36 12.17 -6.49 -10.40
CA GLY A 36 13.18 -7.46 -10.83
C GLY A 36 14.08 -6.94 -11.95
N SER A 37 13.56 -6.13 -12.87
CA SER A 37 14.32 -5.55 -13.99
C SER A 37 15.33 -4.49 -13.53
N VAL A 38 15.02 -3.77 -12.45
CA VAL A 38 15.85 -2.67 -11.91
C VAL A 38 16.70 -3.09 -10.71
N ARG A 39 16.88 -4.38 -10.47
CA ARG A 39 17.59 -4.93 -9.30
C ARG A 39 18.98 -4.32 -9.08
N GLU A 40 19.71 -4.01 -10.17
CA GLU A 40 21.03 -3.39 -10.09
C GLU A 40 21.00 -1.99 -9.47
N VAL A 41 19.94 -1.23 -9.73
CA VAL A 41 19.76 0.12 -9.14
C VAL A 41 19.57 0.03 -7.63
N LEU A 42 18.91 -1.04 -7.12
CA LEU A 42 18.73 -1.25 -5.69
C LEU A 42 20.04 -1.49 -4.95
N THR A 43 21.01 -2.13 -5.61
CA THR A 43 22.36 -2.35 -5.05
C THR A 43 23.24 -1.11 -5.19
N LEU A 44 23.08 -0.35 -6.28
CA LEU A 44 23.87 0.86 -6.54
C LEU A 44 23.47 2.03 -5.62
N ILE A 45 22.23 2.09 -5.15
CA ILE A 45 21.71 3.17 -4.28
C ILE A 45 21.28 2.55 -2.95
N PRO A 46 22.21 2.41 -1.98
CA PRO A 46 21.90 1.82 -0.68
C PRO A 46 20.83 2.63 0.07
N GLY A 47 19.81 1.94 0.56
CA GLY A 47 18.65 2.54 1.22
C GLY A 47 17.43 2.73 0.31
N LEU A 48 17.55 2.56 -1.01
CA LEU A 48 16.41 2.66 -1.92
C LEU A 48 15.32 1.61 -1.61
N MET A 49 15.74 0.37 -1.32
CA MET A 49 14.82 -0.70 -0.94
C MET A 49 14.13 -0.43 0.40
N VAL A 50 14.77 0.32 1.32
CA VAL A 50 14.15 0.73 2.60
C VAL A 50 12.98 1.67 2.38
N LEU A 51 13.07 2.58 1.40
CA LEU A 51 12.01 3.53 1.06
C LEU A 51 10.80 2.87 0.40
N LEU A 52 11.02 1.79 -0.34
CA LEU A 52 10.07 1.24 -1.32
C LEU A 52 8.70 0.89 -0.71
N PRO A 53 8.57 0.04 0.33
CA PRO A 53 7.25 -0.32 0.87
C PRO A 53 6.51 0.90 1.44
N SER A 54 7.20 1.77 2.18
CA SER A 54 6.58 2.97 2.76
C SER A 54 6.02 3.90 1.70
N ILE A 55 6.80 4.21 0.67
CA ILE A 55 6.39 5.18 -0.37
C ILE A 55 5.20 4.62 -1.16
N ILE A 56 5.22 3.34 -1.54
CA ILE A 56 4.13 2.70 -2.28
C ILE A 56 2.86 2.71 -1.44
N HIS A 57 2.91 2.17 -0.22
CA HIS A 57 1.76 2.03 0.66
C HIS A 57 1.12 3.38 1.00
N ILE A 58 1.92 4.36 1.41
CA ILE A 58 1.43 5.69 1.77
C ILE A 58 0.79 6.39 0.57
N ARG A 59 1.32 6.18 -0.64
CA ARG A 59 0.73 6.74 -1.86
C ARG A 59 -0.68 6.20 -2.10
N GLY A 60 -0.85 4.89 -2.00
CA GLY A 60 -2.16 4.25 -2.09
C GLY A 60 -3.13 4.78 -1.02
N SER A 61 -2.65 4.93 0.22
CA SER A 61 -3.47 5.43 1.33
C SER A 61 -3.93 6.88 1.13
N ILE A 62 -3.04 7.81 0.72
CA ILE A 62 -3.42 9.21 0.46
C ILE A 62 -4.46 9.29 -0.66
N ALA A 63 -4.23 8.55 -1.76
CA ALA A 63 -5.14 8.55 -2.90
C ALA A 63 -6.48 7.88 -2.58
N GLY A 64 -6.48 6.82 -1.76
CA GLY A 64 -7.68 6.16 -1.25
C GLY A 64 -8.53 7.08 -0.38
N VAL A 65 -7.92 7.78 0.59
CA VAL A 65 -8.62 8.78 1.43
C VAL A 65 -9.19 9.92 0.57
N PHE A 66 -8.43 10.40 -0.41
CA PHE A 66 -8.91 11.42 -1.34
C PHE A 66 -10.14 10.95 -2.12
N ALA A 67 -10.10 9.73 -2.69
CA ALA A 67 -11.22 9.15 -3.42
C ALA A 67 -12.46 8.96 -2.52
N SER A 68 -12.29 8.42 -1.32
CA SER A 68 -13.37 8.19 -0.35
C SER A 68 -14.06 9.50 0.07
N ARG A 69 -13.29 10.55 0.34
CA ARG A 69 -13.85 11.88 0.68
C ARG A 69 -14.65 12.49 -0.47
N LEU A 70 -14.18 12.34 -1.71
CA LEU A 70 -14.93 12.78 -2.89
C LEU A 70 -16.21 11.95 -3.07
N SER A 71 -16.14 10.63 -2.87
CA SER A 71 -17.31 9.76 -2.94
C SER A 71 -18.36 10.16 -1.91
N SER A 72 -17.97 10.34 -0.65
CA SER A 72 -18.87 10.79 0.40
C SER A 72 -19.55 12.13 0.06
N SER A 73 -18.79 13.09 -0.47
CA SER A 73 -19.37 14.39 -0.86
C SER A 73 -20.32 14.30 -2.06
N MET A 74 -20.08 13.36 -2.99
CA MET A 74 -21.02 13.06 -4.08
C MET A 74 -22.33 12.48 -3.57
N HIS A 75 -22.27 11.54 -2.64
CA HIS A 75 -23.46 10.93 -2.03
C HIS A 75 -24.27 11.95 -1.21
N LEU A 76 -23.62 12.89 -0.53
CA LEU A 76 -24.28 13.98 0.20
C LEU A 76 -24.82 15.10 -0.71
N GLY A 77 -24.48 15.09 -2.00
CA GLY A 77 -24.86 16.16 -2.94
C GLY A 77 -24.08 17.47 -2.76
N GLU A 78 -22.97 17.43 -2.00
CA GLU A 78 -22.10 18.59 -1.73
C GLU A 78 -20.94 18.71 -2.74
N PHE A 79 -20.74 17.73 -3.59
CA PHE A 79 -19.67 17.71 -4.57
C PHE A 79 -19.95 18.71 -5.71
N SER A 80 -18.98 19.56 -5.95
CA SER A 80 -18.93 20.45 -7.12
C SER A 80 -17.54 20.42 -7.75
N ILE A 81 -17.47 20.61 -9.07
CA ILE A 81 -16.19 20.73 -9.78
C ILE A 81 -15.69 22.16 -9.58
N ASP A 82 -15.18 22.43 -8.40
CA ASP A 82 -14.65 23.71 -7.99
C ASP A 82 -13.29 23.50 -7.32
N PHE A 83 -12.29 24.29 -7.76
CA PHE A 83 -10.91 24.23 -7.26
C PHE A 83 -10.57 25.38 -6.32
N GLU A 84 -11.53 26.23 -5.97
CA GLU A 84 -11.31 27.35 -5.08
C GLU A 84 -11.08 26.88 -3.64
N GLU A 85 -10.55 27.76 -2.81
CA GLU A 85 -10.42 27.54 -1.37
C GLU A 85 -11.79 27.50 -0.69
N GLY A 86 -11.98 26.52 0.19
CA GLY A 86 -13.26 26.26 0.84
C GLY A 86 -14.17 25.32 0.05
N SER A 87 -13.84 24.97 -1.21
CA SER A 87 -14.54 23.92 -1.93
C SER A 87 -14.06 22.53 -1.50
N VAL A 88 -14.97 21.54 -1.51
CA VAL A 88 -14.62 20.16 -1.13
C VAL A 88 -13.47 19.63 -1.97
N LEU A 89 -13.53 19.79 -3.30
CA LEU A 89 -12.50 19.32 -4.22
C LEU A 89 -11.17 20.06 -4.03
N GLY A 90 -11.23 21.41 -3.99
CA GLY A 90 -10.05 22.26 -3.85
C GLY A 90 -9.29 22.01 -2.54
N ASP A 91 -9.99 21.90 -1.42
CA ASP A 91 -9.39 21.67 -0.11
C ASP A 91 -8.80 20.27 0.02
N ASN A 92 -9.46 19.24 -0.51
CA ASN A 92 -8.94 17.88 -0.52
C ASN A 92 -7.70 17.74 -1.41
N ILE A 93 -7.62 18.39 -2.56
CA ILE A 93 -6.43 18.42 -3.41
C ILE A 93 -5.27 19.06 -2.65
N ARG A 94 -5.46 20.26 -2.06
CA ARG A 94 -4.42 20.97 -1.30
C ARG A 94 -3.95 20.16 -0.09
N ALA A 95 -4.89 19.61 0.68
CA ALA A 95 -4.57 18.76 1.82
C ALA A 95 -3.75 17.53 1.41
N SER A 96 -4.12 16.86 0.32
CA SER A 96 -3.40 15.69 -0.19
C SER A 96 -1.96 16.04 -0.63
N PHE A 97 -1.72 17.21 -1.23
CA PHE A 97 -0.38 17.68 -1.54
C PHE A 97 0.44 17.98 -0.28
N VAL A 98 -0.14 18.67 0.70
CA VAL A 98 0.51 18.95 1.98
C VAL A 98 0.90 17.65 2.68
N VAL A 99 -0.04 16.71 2.82
CA VAL A 99 0.21 15.39 3.42
C VAL A 99 1.31 14.65 2.68
N THR A 100 1.27 14.65 1.34
CA THR A 100 2.30 14.02 0.50
C THR A 100 3.70 14.53 0.81
N ILE A 101 3.89 15.84 0.86
CA ILE A 101 5.19 16.46 1.11
C ILE A 101 5.68 16.12 2.52
N LEU A 102 4.83 16.29 3.52
CA LEU A 102 5.18 16.05 4.92
C LEU A 102 5.51 14.59 5.20
N ILE A 103 4.68 13.67 4.71
CA ILE A 103 4.90 12.23 4.89
C ILE A 103 6.12 11.75 4.13
N ALA A 104 6.35 12.22 2.89
CA ALA A 104 7.54 11.85 2.14
C ALA A 104 8.82 12.32 2.85
N PHE A 105 8.79 13.48 3.47
CA PHE A 105 9.89 13.99 4.31
C PHE A 105 10.12 13.08 5.52
N VAL A 106 9.06 12.70 6.23
CA VAL A 106 9.10 11.78 7.38
C VAL A 106 9.65 10.41 6.98
N ILE A 107 9.19 9.84 5.85
CA ILE A 107 9.67 8.55 5.34
C ILE A 107 11.18 8.60 5.06
N GLY A 108 11.67 9.66 4.40
CA GLY A 108 13.10 9.81 4.11
C GLY A 108 13.96 9.83 5.38
N ILE A 109 13.52 10.57 6.42
CA ILE A 109 14.18 10.63 7.72
C ILE A 109 14.12 9.26 8.44
N PHE A 110 12.94 8.64 8.50
CA PHE A 110 12.78 7.35 9.16
C PHE A 110 13.60 6.26 8.49
N SER A 111 13.65 6.22 7.15
CA SER A 111 14.45 5.26 6.41
C SER A 111 15.94 5.44 6.68
N TYR A 112 16.44 6.68 6.75
CA TYR A 112 17.81 6.95 7.15
C TYR A 112 18.09 6.51 8.59
N ALA A 113 17.24 6.93 9.53
CA ALA A 113 17.41 6.62 10.95
C ALA A 113 17.37 5.10 11.21
N ALA A 114 16.38 4.40 10.64
CA ALA A 114 16.26 2.95 10.76
C ALA A 114 17.51 2.25 10.17
N SER A 115 17.95 2.63 8.98
CA SER A 115 19.16 2.05 8.38
C SER A 115 20.39 2.24 9.28
N ARG A 116 20.56 3.44 9.86
CA ARG A 116 21.71 3.73 10.76
C ARG A 116 21.63 2.95 12.06
N ILE A 117 20.43 2.83 12.67
CA ILE A 117 20.22 2.08 13.92
C ILE A 117 20.54 0.59 13.73
N PHE A 118 20.11 0.02 12.60
CA PHE A 118 20.34 -1.42 12.30
C PHE A 118 21.63 -1.69 11.56
N GLY A 119 22.51 -0.70 11.37
CA GLY A 119 23.84 -0.87 10.75
C GLY A 119 23.78 -1.16 9.24
N TYR A 120 22.66 -0.88 8.57
CA TYR A 120 22.55 -1.06 7.12
C TYR A 120 23.22 0.10 6.37
N PRO A 121 24.05 -0.16 5.34
CA PRO A 121 24.61 0.89 4.50
C PRO A 121 23.53 1.74 3.84
N VAL A 122 23.71 3.07 3.85
CA VAL A 122 22.70 3.99 3.34
C VAL A 122 23.36 5.26 2.82
N VAL A 123 22.81 5.81 1.73
CA VAL A 123 23.20 7.15 1.23
C VAL A 123 22.90 8.24 2.26
N GLY A 124 23.36 9.46 2.03
CA GLY A 124 23.15 10.59 2.95
C GLY A 124 21.66 10.85 3.26
N VAL A 125 21.39 11.38 4.46
CA VAL A 125 19.99 11.72 4.84
C VAL A 125 19.35 12.71 3.85
N THR A 126 20.10 13.66 3.34
CA THR A 126 19.63 14.62 2.32
C THR A 126 19.20 13.89 1.05
N ASP A 127 19.97 12.88 0.62
CA ASP A 127 19.69 12.12 -0.59
C ASP A 127 18.41 11.29 -0.43
N LEU A 128 18.26 10.56 0.69
CA LEU A 128 17.04 9.78 0.95
C LEU A 128 15.79 10.65 1.06
N VAL A 129 15.90 11.80 1.76
CA VAL A 129 14.79 12.75 1.88
C VAL A 129 14.43 13.31 0.50
N LEU A 130 15.42 13.70 -0.31
CA LEU A 130 15.17 14.19 -1.66
C LEU A 130 14.51 13.13 -2.54
N ILE A 131 15.03 11.90 -2.54
CA ILE A 131 14.45 10.80 -3.32
C ILE A 131 12.98 10.59 -2.89
N SER A 132 12.73 10.55 -1.58
CA SER A 132 11.38 10.36 -1.04
C SER A 132 10.44 11.51 -1.42
N VAL A 133 10.87 12.77 -1.25
CA VAL A 133 10.04 13.96 -1.52
C VAL A 133 9.77 14.09 -3.03
N VAL A 134 10.79 13.98 -3.88
CA VAL A 134 10.62 14.07 -5.34
C VAL A 134 9.72 12.95 -5.83
N THR A 135 9.96 11.71 -5.42
CA THR A 135 9.08 10.57 -5.74
C THR A 135 7.67 10.82 -5.24
N GLY A 136 7.53 11.24 -3.99
CA GLY A 136 6.24 11.53 -3.37
C GLY A 136 5.43 12.57 -4.15
N VAL A 137 6.06 13.68 -4.52
CA VAL A 137 5.39 14.77 -5.26
C VAL A 137 5.07 14.33 -6.69
N VAL A 138 6.02 13.78 -7.43
CA VAL A 138 5.81 13.41 -8.85
C VAL A 138 4.78 12.27 -8.97
N ALA A 139 4.94 11.20 -8.19
CA ALA A 139 3.95 10.12 -8.15
C ALA A 139 2.59 10.63 -7.64
N GLY A 140 2.60 11.57 -6.68
CA GLY A 140 1.40 12.20 -6.16
C GLY A 140 0.60 12.95 -7.21
N ILE A 141 1.26 13.72 -8.05
CA ILE A 141 0.60 14.44 -9.15
C ILE A 141 -0.05 13.45 -10.11
N VAL A 142 0.67 12.39 -10.50
CA VAL A 142 0.16 11.40 -11.46
C VAL A 142 -1.01 10.62 -10.87
N VAL A 143 -0.85 10.06 -9.66
CA VAL A 143 -1.91 9.24 -9.03
C VAL A 143 -3.12 10.08 -8.66
N MET A 144 -2.91 11.32 -8.17
CA MET A 144 -4.03 12.24 -7.90
C MET A 144 -4.77 12.62 -9.19
N GLY A 145 -4.04 12.85 -10.28
CA GLY A 145 -4.64 13.09 -11.59
C GLY A 145 -5.51 11.92 -12.05
N ILE A 146 -5.01 10.67 -11.93
CA ILE A 146 -5.80 9.46 -12.22
C ILE A 146 -7.03 9.39 -11.33
N THR A 147 -6.88 9.61 -10.01
CA THR A 147 -7.98 9.57 -9.05
C THR A 147 -9.04 10.62 -9.39
N LEU A 148 -8.61 11.84 -9.72
CA LEU A 148 -9.51 12.91 -10.12
C LEU A 148 -10.26 12.58 -11.41
N LEU A 149 -9.60 12.02 -12.42
CA LEU A 149 -10.25 11.59 -13.66
C LEU A 149 -11.31 10.52 -13.39
N ILE A 150 -11.02 9.55 -12.52
CA ILE A 150 -11.98 8.51 -12.13
C ILE A 150 -13.17 9.14 -11.37
N ALA A 151 -12.89 10.04 -10.43
CA ALA A 151 -13.95 10.74 -9.66
C ALA A 151 -14.86 11.59 -10.56
N LEU A 152 -14.27 12.35 -11.48
CA LEU A 152 -15.04 13.16 -12.44
C LEU A 152 -15.87 12.29 -13.39
N ALA A 153 -15.30 11.16 -13.86
CA ALA A 153 -16.02 10.20 -14.70
C ALA A 153 -17.19 9.59 -13.91
N SER A 154 -16.95 9.16 -12.66
CA SER A 154 -18.00 8.63 -11.78
C SER A 154 -19.13 9.64 -11.56
N TYR A 155 -18.78 10.88 -11.26
CA TYR A 155 -19.75 11.97 -11.11
C TYR A 155 -20.56 12.23 -12.38
N ARG A 156 -19.89 12.26 -13.55
CA ARG A 156 -20.55 12.56 -14.82
C ARG A 156 -21.46 11.43 -15.33
N TYR A 157 -21.04 10.17 -15.10
CA TYR A 157 -21.76 8.98 -15.60
C TYR A 157 -22.64 8.32 -14.54
N GLY A 158 -22.73 8.87 -13.32
CA GLY A 158 -23.50 8.31 -12.23
C GLY A 158 -22.99 6.94 -11.76
N LEU A 159 -21.66 6.70 -11.84
CA LEU A 159 -21.02 5.49 -11.36
C LEU A 159 -20.71 5.63 -9.88
N ASP A 160 -20.78 4.53 -9.15
CA ASP A 160 -20.39 4.49 -7.74
C ASP A 160 -18.86 4.53 -7.60
N LEU A 161 -18.34 5.64 -7.08
CA LEU A 161 -16.92 5.87 -6.90
C LEU A 161 -16.33 4.92 -5.85
N ASP A 162 -17.10 4.48 -4.83
CA ASP A 162 -16.62 3.55 -3.82
C ASP A 162 -16.35 2.16 -4.40
N MET A 163 -17.13 1.74 -5.39
CA MET A 163 -16.93 0.46 -6.07
C MET A 163 -15.72 0.44 -7.02
N ILE A 164 -15.45 1.55 -7.71
CA ILE A 164 -14.44 1.63 -8.78
C ILE A 164 -13.16 2.30 -8.28
N GLY A 165 -13.30 3.31 -7.42
CA GLY A 165 -12.22 4.20 -7.01
C GLY A 165 -11.14 3.49 -6.19
N ALA A 166 -11.49 2.88 -5.08
CA ALA A 166 -10.51 2.31 -4.16
C ALA A 166 -9.59 1.25 -4.81
N PRO A 167 -10.11 0.22 -5.52
CA PRO A 167 -9.24 -0.76 -6.17
C PRO A 167 -8.37 -0.16 -7.28
N THR A 168 -8.93 0.73 -8.10
CA THR A 168 -8.22 1.29 -9.26
C THR A 168 -7.16 2.29 -8.82
N VAL A 169 -7.44 3.07 -7.79
CA VAL A 169 -6.54 4.11 -7.27
C VAL A 169 -5.34 3.50 -6.56
N THR A 170 -5.55 2.51 -5.68
CA THR A 170 -4.45 1.82 -4.99
C THR A 170 -3.55 1.10 -5.98
N THR A 171 -4.12 0.35 -6.90
CA THR A 171 -3.37 -0.39 -7.93
C THR A 171 -2.59 0.55 -8.86
N SER A 172 -3.17 1.70 -9.24
CA SER A 172 -2.47 2.73 -10.02
C SER A 172 -1.29 3.31 -9.24
N GLY A 173 -1.46 3.47 -7.92
CA GLY A 173 -0.41 3.93 -7.02
C GLY A 173 0.81 3.02 -7.06
N ASP A 174 0.61 1.71 -6.98
CA ASP A 174 1.69 0.72 -6.94
C ASP A 174 2.49 0.69 -8.24
N ILE A 175 1.80 0.71 -9.40
CA ILE A 175 2.45 0.69 -10.71
C ILE A 175 3.22 1.98 -10.99
N VAL A 176 2.63 3.13 -10.67
CA VAL A 176 3.19 4.45 -10.99
C VAL A 176 4.35 4.81 -10.06
N THR A 177 4.21 4.50 -8.77
CA THR A 177 5.17 4.96 -7.76
C THR A 177 6.54 4.31 -7.89
N LEU A 178 6.59 3.03 -8.23
CA LEU A 178 7.85 2.29 -8.29
C LEU A 178 8.77 2.78 -9.43
N PRO A 179 8.32 2.95 -10.68
CA PRO A 179 9.14 3.56 -11.73
C PRO A 179 9.60 4.97 -11.38
N ILE A 180 8.72 5.80 -10.81
CA ILE A 180 9.06 7.16 -10.42
C ILE A 180 10.11 7.18 -9.30
N LEU A 181 10.05 6.24 -8.34
CA LEU A 181 11.05 6.09 -7.30
C LEU A 181 12.43 5.81 -7.89
N VAL A 182 12.51 4.84 -8.78
CA VAL A 182 13.78 4.44 -9.44
C VAL A 182 14.31 5.56 -10.31
N LEU A 183 13.46 6.20 -11.10
CA LEU A 183 13.85 7.34 -11.95
C LEU A 183 14.33 8.53 -11.12
N SER A 184 13.60 8.89 -10.06
CA SER A 184 13.98 9.98 -9.15
C SER A 184 15.31 9.69 -8.47
N ALA A 185 15.51 8.47 -7.96
CA ALA A 185 16.75 8.07 -7.32
C ALA A 185 17.93 8.12 -8.30
N THR A 186 17.77 7.53 -9.48
CA THR A 186 18.82 7.52 -10.50
C THR A 186 19.16 8.94 -10.96
N PHE A 187 18.15 9.77 -11.26
CA PHE A 187 18.37 11.15 -11.69
C PHE A 187 19.07 11.98 -10.61
N LEU A 188 18.63 11.91 -9.36
CA LEU A 188 19.24 12.65 -8.26
C LEU A 188 20.69 12.22 -8.01
N MET A 189 21.02 10.95 -8.15
CA MET A 189 22.38 10.46 -7.97
C MET A 189 23.35 10.91 -9.07
N LEU A 190 22.85 11.28 -10.26
CA LEU A 190 23.66 11.89 -11.33
C LEU A 190 24.02 13.35 -11.04
N LEU A 191 23.30 14.03 -10.14
CA LEU A 191 23.58 15.41 -9.80
C LEU A 191 24.79 15.51 -8.87
N SER A 192 25.53 16.64 -8.98
CA SER A 192 26.63 16.89 -8.06
C SER A 192 26.15 17.01 -6.60
N PRO A 193 26.98 16.63 -5.61
CA PRO A 193 26.61 16.72 -4.18
C PRO A 193 26.14 18.11 -3.76
N TRP A 194 26.71 19.15 -4.33
CA TRP A 194 26.33 20.53 -4.06
C TRP A 194 24.89 20.83 -4.53
N ILE A 195 24.53 20.40 -5.73
CA ILE A 195 23.16 20.59 -6.25
C ILE A 195 22.15 19.83 -5.37
N ARG A 196 22.48 18.61 -4.95
CA ARG A 196 21.63 17.83 -4.04
C ARG A 196 21.44 18.52 -2.68
N LEU A 197 22.49 19.14 -2.14
CA LEU A 197 22.41 19.90 -0.90
C LEU A 197 21.47 21.11 -1.05
N VAL A 198 21.58 21.86 -2.14
CA VAL A 198 20.70 23.01 -2.44
C VAL A 198 19.25 22.55 -2.58
N LEU A 199 19.00 21.48 -3.35
CA LEU A 199 17.65 20.90 -3.50
C LEU A 199 17.10 20.39 -2.17
N GLY A 200 17.96 19.80 -1.31
CA GLY A 200 17.60 19.41 0.05
C GLY A 200 17.15 20.61 0.90
N GLY A 201 17.88 21.72 0.83
CA GLY A 201 17.48 22.97 1.47
C GLY A 201 16.12 23.49 0.98
N ILE A 202 15.88 23.41 -0.33
CA ILE A 202 14.57 23.75 -0.92
C ILE A 202 13.47 22.82 -0.40
N ALA A 203 13.73 21.51 -0.35
CA ALA A 203 12.75 20.54 0.18
C ALA A 203 12.39 20.83 1.64
N VAL A 204 13.37 21.17 2.49
CA VAL A 204 13.14 21.60 3.87
C VAL A 204 12.31 22.90 3.91
N ALA A 205 12.65 23.90 3.10
CA ALA A 205 11.90 25.15 3.05
C ALA A 205 10.44 24.93 2.63
N VAL A 206 10.21 24.05 1.65
CA VAL A 206 8.86 23.66 1.21
C VAL A 206 8.11 22.92 2.33
N ALA A 207 8.76 21.98 3.02
CA ALA A 207 8.14 21.29 4.16
C ALA A 207 7.76 22.26 5.29
N VAL A 208 8.64 23.21 5.64
CA VAL A 208 8.33 24.26 6.62
C VAL A 208 7.17 25.15 6.13
N ALA A 209 7.20 25.55 4.86
CA ALA A 209 6.12 26.37 4.29
C ALA A 209 4.77 25.64 4.33
N THR A 210 4.72 24.33 4.06
CA THR A 210 3.48 23.53 4.15
C THR A 210 2.99 23.41 5.59
N VAL A 211 3.87 23.27 6.58
CA VAL A 211 3.49 23.27 8.00
C VAL A 211 2.90 24.63 8.39
N LEU A 212 3.57 25.73 8.03
CA LEU A 212 3.09 27.09 8.32
C LEU A 212 1.76 27.40 7.62
N TYR A 213 1.60 26.93 6.38
CA TYR A 213 0.36 27.07 5.63
C TYR A 213 -0.81 26.34 6.35
N THR A 214 -0.58 25.10 6.78
CA THR A 214 -1.58 24.31 7.50
C THR A 214 -1.92 24.90 8.87
N TRP A 215 -0.90 25.41 9.58
CA TRP A 215 -1.10 26.02 10.91
C TRP A 215 -1.94 27.30 10.86
N ARG A 216 -1.84 28.06 9.78
CA ARG A 216 -2.67 29.27 9.58
C ARG A 216 -4.12 28.96 9.18
N ARG A 217 -4.44 27.70 8.92
CA ARG A 217 -5.77 27.25 8.46
C ARG A 217 -6.19 26.02 9.26
N PRO A 218 -6.50 26.19 10.56
CA PRO A 218 -6.78 25.07 11.46
C PRO A 218 -8.08 24.33 11.10
N GLU A 219 -9.02 25.00 10.44
CA GLU A 219 -10.27 24.45 9.93
C GLU A 219 -10.13 24.04 8.46
N GLY A 220 -10.97 23.16 7.96
CA GLY A 220 -10.92 22.63 6.60
C GLY A 220 -9.61 21.86 6.33
N ILE A 221 -8.70 22.42 5.54
CA ILE A 221 -7.43 21.79 5.14
C ILE A 221 -6.61 21.29 6.34
N GLY A 222 -6.54 22.09 7.42
CA GLY A 222 -5.77 21.73 8.62
C GLY A 222 -6.31 20.50 9.33
N THR A 223 -7.62 20.34 9.38
CA THR A 223 -8.27 19.15 9.95
C THR A 223 -7.95 17.91 9.11
N ILE A 224 -8.13 18.02 7.79
CA ILE A 224 -7.81 16.91 6.85
C ILE A 224 -6.36 16.47 6.99
N VAL A 225 -5.42 17.43 7.01
CA VAL A 225 -3.98 17.14 7.13
C VAL A 225 -3.67 16.46 8.46
N ARG A 226 -4.22 16.95 9.57
CA ARG A 226 -3.96 16.40 10.91
C ARG A 226 -4.47 14.96 11.04
N GLU A 227 -5.69 14.69 10.58
CA GLU A 227 -6.27 13.35 10.58
C GLU A 227 -5.42 12.36 9.78
N ASN A 228 -5.02 12.75 8.56
CA ASN A 228 -4.16 11.92 7.71
C ASN A 228 -2.77 11.70 8.35
N LEU A 229 -2.10 12.74 8.85
CA LEU A 229 -0.76 12.59 9.44
C LEU A 229 -0.79 11.71 10.69
N PHE A 230 -1.83 11.83 11.52
CA PHE A 230 -2.00 10.98 12.71
C PHE A 230 -2.01 9.49 12.37
N LEU A 231 -2.65 9.11 11.27
CA LEU A 231 -2.69 7.73 10.80
C LEU A 231 -1.42 7.36 10.03
N LEU A 232 -0.99 8.18 9.07
CA LEU A 232 0.05 7.82 8.11
C LEU A 232 1.47 7.82 8.69
N ILE A 233 1.75 8.63 9.73
CA ILE A 233 3.09 8.63 10.36
C ILE A 233 3.40 7.27 11.00
N PRO A 234 2.58 6.67 11.87
CA PRO A 234 2.82 5.32 12.38
C PRO A 234 2.91 4.26 11.27
N LEU A 235 2.05 4.34 10.25
CA LEU A 235 2.06 3.39 9.14
C LEU A 235 3.35 3.50 8.31
N SER A 236 3.91 4.70 8.16
CA SER A 236 5.19 4.89 7.47
C SER A 236 6.36 4.24 8.21
N VAL A 237 6.30 4.14 9.55
CA VAL A 237 7.29 3.40 10.33
C VAL A 237 7.21 1.91 10.02
N LEU A 238 6.00 1.33 9.98
CA LEU A 238 5.81 -0.10 9.65
C LEU A 238 6.35 -0.42 8.25
N GLY A 239 6.00 0.41 7.26
CA GLY A 239 6.52 0.25 5.89
C GLY A 239 8.03 0.40 5.80
N THR A 240 8.63 1.34 6.56
CA THR A 240 10.10 1.50 6.64
C THR A 240 10.78 0.26 7.23
N LEU A 241 10.22 -0.33 8.28
CA LEU A 241 10.73 -1.57 8.87
C LEU A 241 10.59 -2.74 7.90
N ALA A 242 9.50 -2.82 7.13
CA ALA A 242 9.36 -3.80 6.06
C ALA A 242 10.45 -3.65 4.99
N GLY A 243 10.69 -2.43 4.52
CA GLY A 243 11.75 -2.13 3.56
C GLY A 243 13.15 -2.43 4.09
N LEU A 244 13.40 -2.16 5.38
CA LEU A 244 14.65 -2.51 6.05
C LEU A 244 14.84 -4.03 6.11
N THR A 245 13.79 -4.79 6.41
CA THR A 245 13.81 -6.26 6.42
C THR A 245 14.24 -6.82 5.05
N TYR A 246 13.70 -6.29 3.97
CA TYR A 246 14.13 -6.66 2.62
C TYR A 246 15.57 -6.20 2.33
N SER A 247 15.95 -5.00 2.78
CA SER A 247 17.29 -4.45 2.54
C SER A 247 18.40 -5.24 3.23
N LEU A 248 18.16 -5.71 4.45
CA LEU A 248 19.12 -6.56 5.18
C LEU A 248 19.37 -7.91 4.49
N ASN A 249 18.48 -8.32 3.58
CA ASN A 249 18.59 -9.56 2.81
C ASN A 249 18.68 -9.31 1.29
N LEU A 250 19.06 -8.08 0.90
CA LEU A 250 19.03 -7.64 -0.49
C LEU A 250 19.89 -8.50 -1.41
N ASP A 251 21.06 -8.94 -0.97
CA ASP A 251 21.98 -9.74 -1.78
C ASP A 251 21.35 -11.07 -2.21
N ALA A 252 20.65 -11.76 -1.32
CA ALA A 252 19.91 -12.97 -1.64
C ALA A 252 18.75 -12.70 -2.62
N LEU A 253 18.00 -11.61 -2.40
CA LEU A 253 16.88 -11.22 -3.23
C LEU A 253 17.31 -10.81 -4.64
N VAL A 254 18.43 -10.12 -4.78
CA VAL A 254 18.99 -9.70 -6.08
C VAL A 254 19.59 -10.88 -6.83
N THR A 255 20.27 -11.80 -6.13
CA THR A 255 20.85 -13.00 -6.72
C THR A 255 19.78 -13.90 -7.33
N ILE A 256 18.64 -14.03 -6.66
CA ILE A 256 17.48 -14.79 -7.14
C ILE A 256 16.36 -13.80 -7.49
N ALA A 257 16.48 -13.17 -8.66
CA ALA A 257 15.61 -12.06 -9.06
C ALA A 257 14.12 -12.41 -9.07
N ALA A 258 13.74 -13.68 -9.24
CA ALA A 258 12.36 -14.14 -9.11
C ALA A 258 11.75 -13.82 -7.75
N LEU A 259 12.56 -13.75 -6.69
CA LEU A 259 12.10 -13.35 -5.35
C LEU A 259 11.76 -11.85 -5.29
N LEU A 260 12.57 -10.98 -5.95
CA LEU A 260 12.24 -9.56 -6.09
C LEU A 260 10.93 -9.35 -6.87
N ILE A 261 10.75 -10.11 -7.96
CA ILE A 261 9.51 -10.06 -8.75
C ILE A 261 8.29 -10.45 -7.90
N LEU A 262 8.47 -11.39 -6.96
CA LEU A 262 7.40 -11.88 -6.10
C LEU A 262 7.00 -10.87 -5.01
N ILE A 263 7.89 -9.99 -4.53
CA ILE A 263 7.63 -9.09 -3.37
C ILE A 263 6.36 -8.24 -3.55
N PRO A 264 6.22 -7.37 -4.58
CA PRO A 264 5.04 -6.51 -4.70
C PRO A 264 3.72 -7.30 -4.83
N PRO A 265 3.61 -8.32 -5.69
CA PRO A 265 2.36 -9.08 -5.78
C PRO A 265 2.08 -9.93 -4.54
N PHE A 266 3.08 -10.39 -3.82
CA PHE A 266 2.92 -11.15 -2.58
C PHE A 266 2.31 -10.27 -1.48
N THR A 267 2.93 -9.13 -1.15
CA THR A 267 2.42 -8.23 -0.10
C THR A 267 1.11 -7.58 -0.50
N GLY A 268 1.01 -7.06 -1.73
CA GLY A 268 -0.21 -6.43 -2.23
C GLY A 268 -1.36 -7.43 -2.42
N GLY A 269 -1.08 -8.67 -2.82
CA GLY A 269 -2.08 -9.74 -2.92
C GLY A 269 -2.65 -10.14 -1.56
N LEU A 270 -1.79 -10.36 -0.57
CA LEU A 270 -2.21 -10.61 0.82
C LEU A 270 -2.93 -9.39 1.41
N GLY A 271 -2.47 -8.17 1.08
CA GLY A 271 -3.13 -6.92 1.43
C GLY A 271 -4.56 -6.84 0.91
N SER A 272 -4.76 -7.23 -0.34
CA SER A 272 -6.10 -7.29 -0.95
C SER A 272 -7.00 -8.32 -0.27
N ILE A 273 -6.48 -9.51 0.09
CA ILE A 273 -7.23 -10.52 0.85
C ILE A 273 -7.59 -9.99 2.24
N GLY A 274 -6.62 -9.36 2.93
CA GLY A 274 -6.84 -8.75 4.24
C GLY A 274 -7.86 -7.61 4.21
N GLY A 275 -7.86 -6.79 3.16
CA GLY A 275 -8.84 -5.74 2.92
C GLY A 275 -10.25 -6.30 2.71
N ILE A 276 -10.40 -7.32 1.87
CA ILE A 276 -11.69 -8.02 1.67
C ILE A 276 -12.18 -8.59 2.99
N LEU A 277 -11.32 -9.23 3.77
CA LEU A 277 -11.67 -9.79 5.07
C LEU A 277 -12.13 -8.69 6.04
N GLY A 278 -11.34 -7.62 6.18
CA GLY A 278 -11.66 -6.49 7.06
C GLY A 278 -13.02 -5.85 6.74
N SER A 279 -13.26 -5.56 5.47
CA SER A 279 -14.53 -5.01 4.98
C SER A 279 -15.71 -5.97 5.26
N ARG A 280 -15.53 -7.29 5.04
CA ARG A 280 -16.57 -8.29 5.34
C ARG A 280 -16.90 -8.39 6.83
N LEU A 281 -15.88 -8.39 7.69
CA LEU A 281 -16.08 -8.41 9.13
C LEU A 281 -16.76 -7.14 9.61
N SER A 282 -16.36 -5.98 9.07
CA SER A 282 -16.97 -4.69 9.35
C SER A 282 -18.45 -4.68 8.99
N THR A 283 -18.76 -5.00 7.73
CA THR A 283 -20.15 -5.06 7.24
C THR A 283 -20.98 -6.03 8.07
N GLY A 284 -20.48 -7.24 8.35
CA GLY A 284 -21.20 -8.23 9.14
C GLY A 284 -21.50 -7.78 10.59
N MET A 285 -20.58 -6.99 11.20
CA MET A 285 -20.84 -6.40 12.53
C MET A 285 -21.87 -5.28 12.47
N HIS A 286 -21.83 -4.42 11.44
CA HIS A 286 -22.79 -3.33 11.30
C HIS A 286 -24.19 -3.82 10.91
N THR A 287 -24.31 -4.89 10.14
CA THR A 287 -25.63 -5.50 9.81
C THR A 287 -26.19 -6.39 10.94
N GLY A 288 -25.39 -6.63 12.00
CA GLY A 288 -25.78 -7.50 13.10
C GLY A 288 -25.68 -9.00 12.79
N GLU A 289 -25.06 -9.38 11.65
CA GLU A 289 -24.80 -10.78 11.31
C GLU A 289 -23.68 -11.39 12.14
N LEU A 290 -22.71 -10.54 12.57
CA LEU A 290 -21.58 -10.92 13.38
C LEU A 290 -21.55 -10.13 14.69
N ASN A 291 -21.33 -10.82 15.82
CA ASN A 291 -21.17 -10.15 17.09
C ASN A 291 -19.71 -9.78 17.37
N PRO A 292 -19.42 -8.55 17.82
CA PRO A 292 -18.08 -8.11 18.18
C PRO A 292 -17.68 -8.72 19.54
N SER A 293 -17.46 -10.03 19.61
CA SER A 293 -17.05 -10.77 20.80
C SER A 293 -15.52 -10.83 20.94
N PHE A 294 -14.99 -11.27 22.10
CA PHE A 294 -13.54 -11.42 22.27
C PHE A 294 -12.97 -12.61 21.49
N LEU A 295 -13.77 -13.63 21.25
CA LEU A 295 -13.38 -14.83 20.51
C LEU A 295 -14.18 -14.88 19.19
N PRO A 296 -13.54 -15.31 18.10
CA PRO A 296 -14.20 -15.44 16.80
C PRO A 296 -15.34 -16.47 16.87
N GLU A 297 -16.53 -16.04 16.52
CA GLU A 297 -17.70 -16.92 16.36
C GLU A 297 -17.62 -17.71 15.04
N ARG A 298 -18.50 -18.71 14.87
CA ARG A 298 -18.54 -19.56 13.66
C ARG A 298 -18.65 -18.75 12.37
N GLY A 299 -19.40 -17.63 12.37
CA GLY A 299 -19.52 -16.73 11.22
C GLY A 299 -18.18 -16.10 10.83
N VAL A 300 -17.40 -15.64 11.83
CA VAL A 300 -16.06 -15.09 11.62
C VAL A 300 -15.09 -16.15 11.10
N VAL A 301 -15.12 -17.35 11.69
CA VAL A 301 -14.26 -18.48 11.24
C VAL A 301 -14.53 -18.84 9.76
N HIS A 302 -15.77 -18.71 9.31
CA HIS A 302 -16.10 -18.93 7.89
C HIS A 302 -15.36 -17.93 6.98
N HIS A 303 -15.30 -16.65 7.35
CA HIS A 303 -14.52 -15.63 6.62
C HIS A 303 -13.01 -15.92 6.66
N PHE A 304 -12.48 -16.45 7.77
CA PHE A 304 -11.09 -16.90 7.84
C PHE A 304 -10.80 -18.05 6.87
N ILE A 305 -11.70 -19.02 6.76
CA ILE A 305 -11.56 -20.13 5.79
C ILE A 305 -11.54 -19.59 4.36
N ILE A 306 -12.38 -18.61 4.04
CA ILE A 306 -12.39 -17.96 2.71
C ILE A 306 -11.06 -17.25 2.44
N SER A 307 -10.50 -16.55 3.42
CA SER A 307 -9.21 -15.88 3.26
C SER A 307 -8.07 -16.87 3.00
N TYR A 308 -8.06 -18.02 3.68
CA TYR A 308 -7.10 -19.10 3.38
C TYR A 308 -7.31 -19.70 1.99
N LEU A 309 -8.57 -19.90 1.56
CA LEU A 309 -8.87 -20.39 0.22
C LEU A 309 -8.32 -19.41 -0.85
N TYR A 310 -8.53 -18.11 -0.68
CA TYR A 310 -7.96 -17.11 -1.58
C TYR A 310 -6.43 -17.16 -1.58
N THR A 311 -5.80 -17.31 -0.43
CA THR A 311 -4.35 -17.42 -0.30
C THR A 311 -3.80 -18.65 -1.04
N LEU A 312 -4.46 -19.81 -0.89
CA LEU A 312 -4.07 -21.05 -1.55
C LEU A 312 -4.21 -21.01 -3.08
N ILE A 313 -5.09 -20.18 -3.60
CA ILE A 313 -5.27 -19.99 -5.05
C ILE A 313 -4.33 -18.91 -5.58
N LEU A 314 -4.26 -17.78 -4.89
CA LEU A 314 -3.55 -16.59 -5.36
C LEU A 314 -2.03 -16.79 -5.35
N LEU A 315 -1.46 -17.29 -4.26
CA LEU A 315 0.00 -17.35 -4.11
C LEU A 315 0.70 -18.28 -5.10
N PRO A 316 0.19 -19.50 -5.43
CA PRO A 316 0.76 -20.29 -6.49
C PRO A 316 0.71 -19.62 -7.86
N LEU A 317 -0.35 -18.87 -8.14
CA LEU A 317 -0.47 -18.10 -9.38
C LEU A 317 0.59 -16.98 -9.42
N LEU A 318 0.79 -16.25 -8.33
CA LEU A 318 1.83 -15.22 -8.23
C LEU A 318 3.24 -15.81 -8.38
N ALA A 319 3.50 -16.97 -7.77
CA ALA A 319 4.75 -17.70 -7.94
C ALA A 319 4.96 -18.14 -9.40
N LEU A 320 3.91 -18.60 -10.08
CA LEU A 320 3.95 -18.95 -11.50
C LEU A 320 4.31 -17.73 -12.37
N ILE A 321 3.66 -16.59 -12.13
CA ILE A 321 3.93 -15.35 -12.87
C ILE A 321 5.37 -14.88 -12.59
N ALA A 322 5.82 -14.88 -11.33
CA ALA A 322 7.16 -14.46 -10.97
C ALA A 322 8.24 -15.37 -11.58
N HIS A 323 8.03 -16.68 -11.55
CA HIS A 323 8.93 -17.66 -12.20
C HIS A 323 8.97 -17.47 -13.70
N GLY A 324 7.80 -17.41 -14.34
CA GLY A 324 7.68 -17.23 -15.79
C GLY A 324 8.32 -15.94 -16.27
N ALA A 325 8.08 -14.84 -15.57
CA ALA A 325 8.69 -13.55 -15.86
C ALA A 325 10.23 -13.60 -15.71
N ALA A 326 10.74 -14.19 -14.62
CA ALA A 326 12.19 -14.34 -14.43
C ALA A 326 12.83 -15.16 -15.56
N VAL A 327 12.23 -16.29 -15.95
CA VAL A 327 12.74 -17.13 -17.05
C VAL A 327 12.70 -16.38 -18.38
N LEU A 328 11.62 -15.68 -18.70
CA LEU A 328 11.48 -14.90 -19.93
C LEU A 328 12.50 -13.75 -20.01
N MET A 329 12.88 -13.17 -18.87
CA MET A 329 13.87 -12.09 -18.78
C MET A 329 15.33 -12.63 -18.67
N GLY A 330 15.54 -13.95 -18.65
CA GLY A 330 16.86 -14.54 -18.45
C GLY A 330 17.41 -14.31 -17.03
N LEU A 331 16.54 -14.14 -16.04
CA LEU A 331 16.89 -13.90 -14.64
C LEU A 331 16.89 -15.21 -13.83
N ASN A 332 17.63 -15.21 -12.73
CA ASN A 332 17.71 -16.39 -11.86
C ASN A 332 16.37 -16.64 -11.12
N SER A 333 15.97 -17.91 -11.09
CA SER A 333 14.82 -18.41 -10.33
C SER A 333 15.17 -19.72 -9.64
N PRO A 334 14.68 -19.96 -8.41
CA PRO A 334 14.93 -21.21 -7.69
C PRO A 334 14.06 -22.38 -8.23
N GLY A 335 13.31 -22.13 -9.29
CA GLY A 335 12.32 -23.05 -9.85
C GLY A 335 10.89 -22.82 -9.31
N LEU A 336 9.90 -23.17 -10.13
CA LEU A 336 8.49 -22.94 -9.81
C LEU A 336 8.07 -23.60 -8.49
N GLY A 337 8.45 -24.89 -8.28
CA GLY A 337 8.06 -25.62 -7.06
C GLY A 337 8.57 -24.95 -5.79
N MET A 338 9.82 -24.45 -5.80
CA MET A 338 10.40 -23.77 -4.65
C MET A 338 9.71 -22.41 -4.41
N LEU A 339 9.43 -21.63 -5.45
CA LEU A 339 8.72 -20.35 -5.32
C LEU A 339 7.30 -20.56 -4.78
N VAL A 340 6.60 -21.62 -5.19
CA VAL A 340 5.28 -21.98 -4.65
C VAL A 340 5.38 -22.36 -3.18
N ILE A 341 6.38 -23.15 -2.79
CA ILE A 341 6.57 -23.53 -1.38
C ILE A 341 6.89 -22.28 -0.54
N ILE A 342 7.82 -21.43 -0.99
CA ILE A 342 8.19 -20.18 -0.29
C ILE A 342 6.95 -19.28 -0.12
N SER A 343 6.24 -19.00 -1.22
CA SER A 343 5.10 -18.09 -1.18
C SER A 343 3.95 -18.62 -0.33
N LEU A 344 3.60 -19.91 -0.45
CA LEU A 344 2.54 -20.54 0.34
C LEU A 344 2.90 -20.58 1.83
N THR A 345 4.10 -21.03 2.17
CA THR A 345 4.53 -21.13 3.57
C THR A 345 4.52 -19.77 4.24
N ALA A 346 5.17 -18.76 3.61
CA ALA A 346 5.16 -17.40 4.12
C ALA A 346 3.74 -16.82 4.17
N GLY A 347 2.96 -16.99 3.12
CA GLY A 347 1.61 -16.42 3.02
C GLY A 347 0.62 -17.02 4.01
N LEU A 348 0.68 -18.32 4.29
CA LEU A 348 -0.18 -18.95 5.30
C LEU A 348 0.16 -18.46 6.72
N VAL A 349 1.45 -18.26 7.04
CA VAL A 349 1.87 -17.65 8.30
C VAL A 349 1.33 -16.22 8.41
N VAL A 350 1.52 -15.41 7.38
CA VAL A 350 1.01 -14.03 7.33
C VAL A 350 -0.50 -14.02 7.48
N MET A 351 -1.22 -14.85 6.74
CA MET A 351 -2.69 -14.86 6.75
C MET A 351 -3.26 -15.29 8.11
N THR A 352 -2.57 -16.17 8.82
CA THR A 352 -2.95 -16.54 10.18
C THR A 352 -2.93 -15.35 11.14
N LEU A 353 -1.85 -14.54 11.08
CA LEU A 353 -1.73 -13.33 11.89
C LEU A 353 -2.73 -12.25 11.46
N VAL A 354 -2.87 -12.07 10.15
CA VAL A 354 -3.78 -11.08 9.56
C VAL A 354 -5.25 -11.35 9.89
N ASN A 355 -5.68 -12.60 9.88
CA ASN A 355 -7.03 -13.00 10.29
C ASN A 355 -7.33 -12.51 11.72
N GLY A 356 -6.38 -12.71 12.65
CA GLY A 356 -6.51 -12.23 14.03
C GLY A 356 -6.53 -10.70 14.10
N VAL A 357 -5.59 -10.03 13.43
CA VAL A 357 -5.50 -8.56 13.44
C VAL A 357 -6.75 -7.92 12.83
N ALA A 358 -7.21 -8.40 11.67
CA ALA A 358 -8.40 -7.89 11.00
C ALA A 358 -9.65 -8.01 11.89
N TYR A 359 -9.79 -9.14 12.59
CA TYR A 359 -10.89 -9.34 13.54
C TYR A 359 -10.83 -8.39 14.73
N VAL A 360 -9.65 -8.27 15.36
CA VAL A 360 -9.45 -7.37 16.50
C VAL A 360 -9.71 -5.92 16.07
N THR A 361 -9.17 -5.50 14.93
CA THR A 361 -9.33 -4.13 14.42
C THR A 361 -10.80 -3.84 14.10
N ALA A 362 -11.51 -4.74 13.40
CA ALA A 362 -12.93 -4.57 13.11
C ALA A 362 -13.77 -4.51 14.39
N SER A 363 -13.50 -5.41 15.35
CA SER A 363 -14.25 -5.45 16.62
C SER A 363 -14.01 -4.21 17.49
N LEU A 364 -12.76 -3.71 17.54
CA LEU A 364 -12.44 -2.48 18.30
C LEU A 364 -13.05 -1.25 17.61
N SER A 365 -12.90 -1.13 16.28
CA SER A 365 -13.49 -0.02 15.54
C SER A 365 -14.99 0.05 15.75
N PHE A 366 -15.68 -1.08 15.63
CA PHE A 366 -17.12 -1.16 15.90
C PHE A 366 -17.49 -0.72 17.34
N ARG A 367 -16.74 -1.19 18.35
CA ARG A 367 -17.01 -0.86 19.77
C ARG A 367 -16.78 0.60 20.12
N TYR A 368 -15.80 1.24 19.48
CA TYR A 368 -15.45 2.64 19.72
C TYR A 368 -16.14 3.60 18.75
N GLY A 369 -17.00 3.10 17.87
CA GLY A 369 -17.71 3.93 16.89
C GLY A 369 -16.79 4.56 15.84
N LEU A 370 -15.62 3.93 15.60
CA LEU A 370 -14.71 4.32 14.53
C LEU A 370 -15.14 3.62 13.25
N ASP A 371 -14.97 4.31 12.13
CA ASP A 371 -15.20 3.71 10.82
C ASP A 371 -14.09 2.67 10.51
N PRO A 372 -14.43 1.37 10.45
CA PRO A 372 -13.43 0.32 10.22
C PRO A 372 -12.77 0.41 8.84
N ASP A 373 -13.46 0.93 7.83
CA ASP A 373 -12.93 1.05 6.48
C ASP A 373 -11.86 2.15 6.39
N ASN A 374 -12.05 3.25 7.13
CA ASN A 374 -11.09 4.35 7.17
C ASN A 374 -9.86 4.06 8.05
N PHE A 375 -10.01 3.25 9.09
CA PHE A 375 -8.94 2.97 10.04
C PHE A 375 -8.41 1.54 9.93
N GLY A 376 -9.31 0.55 9.81
CA GLY A 376 -8.98 -0.87 9.85
C GLY A 376 -8.17 -1.33 8.64
N ILE A 377 -8.60 -0.98 7.43
CA ILE A 377 -7.94 -1.42 6.21
C ILE A 377 -6.49 -0.91 6.12
N PRO A 378 -6.19 0.39 6.33
CA PRO A 378 -4.80 0.87 6.32
C PRO A 378 -3.91 0.21 7.37
N VAL A 379 -4.43 -0.06 8.56
CA VAL A 379 -3.66 -0.75 9.62
C VAL A 379 -3.36 -2.19 9.22
N VAL A 380 -4.35 -2.93 8.74
CA VAL A 380 -4.20 -4.33 8.31
C VAL A 380 -3.20 -4.43 7.16
N THR A 381 -3.30 -3.58 6.14
CA THR A 381 -2.40 -3.61 4.97
C THR A 381 -0.97 -3.24 5.34
N SER A 382 -0.74 -2.24 6.19
CA SER A 382 0.61 -1.88 6.67
C SER A 382 1.25 -2.97 7.54
N LEU A 383 0.44 -3.66 8.36
CA LEU A 383 0.93 -4.82 9.11
C LEU A 383 1.28 -5.98 8.19
N ILE A 384 0.53 -6.19 7.12
CA ILE A 384 0.86 -7.20 6.10
C ILE A 384 2.19 -6.88 5.44
N ASP A 385 2.49 -5.62 5.13
CA ASP A 385 3.79 -5.25 4.57
C ASP A 385 4.94 -5.66 5.50
N LEU A 386 4.83 -5.37 6.79
CA LEU A 386 5.88 -5.71 7.77
C LEU A 386 5.95 -7.22 8.04
N ILE A 387 4.83 -7.84 8.39
CA ILE A 387 4.78 -9.27 8.71
C ILE A 387 5.10 -10.10 7.46
N GLY A 388 4.61 -9.66 6.30
CA GLY A 388 4.88 -10.27 5.00
C GLY A 388 6.35 -10.24 4.64
N ALA A 389 7.02 -9.09 4.84
CA ALA A 389 8.46 -8.98 4.63
C ALA A 389 9.22 -9.92 5.55
N ALA A 390 8.90 -9.92 6.85
CA ALA A 390 9.56 -10.77 7.84
C ALA A 390 9.34 -12.27 7.54
N ALA A 391 8.10 -12.68 7.25
CA ALA A 391 7.78 -14.06 6.95
C ALA A 391 8.42 -14.54 5.64
N LEU A 392 8.36 -13.72 4.59
CA LEU A 392 8.95 -14.07 3.30
C LEU A 392 10.47 -14.25 3.42
N VAL A 393 11.16 -13.29 4.04
CA VAL A 393 12.62 -13.36 4.24
C VAL A 393 13.00 -14.53 5.16
N ALA A 394 12.25 -14.77 6.24
CA ALA A 394 12.52 -15.90 7.12
C ALA A 394 12.38 -17.25 6.41
N VAL A 395 11.34 -17.42 5.59
CA VAL A 395 11.12 -18.65 4.81
C VAL A 395 12.18 -18.81 3.72
N ILE A 396 12.60 -17.72 3.06
CA ILE A 396 13.71 -17.73 2.10
C ILE A 396 14.99 -18.22 2.79
N GLY A 397 15.33 -17.63 3.94
CA GLY A 397 16.55 -18.03 4.68
C GLY A 397 16.51 -19.44 5.28
N LEU A 398 15.35 -20.07 5.40
CA LEU A 398 15.19 -21.46 5.85
C LEU A 398 15.27 -22.49 4.71
N LEU A 399 14.90 -22.08 3.48
CA LEU A 399 14.73 -23.01 2.35
C LEU A 399 15.79 -22.87 1.26
N LEU A 400 16.49 -21.73 1.23
CA LEU A 400 17.54 -21.42 0.27
C LEU A 400 18.86 -21.10 0.97
#